data_40c1792eeefdefaab6b2c01942179ffb
#
_entry.id   40c1792eeefdefaab6b2c01942179ffb
#
_cell.length_a   1.000
_cell.length_b   1.000
_cell.length_c   1.000
_cell.angle_alpha   90.00
_cell.angle_beta   90.00
_cell.angle_gamma   90.00
#
_symmetry.space_group_name_H-M   'P 1'
#
loop_
_entity.id
_entity.type
_entity.pdbx_description
1 polymer ?
#
loop_
_entity_poly.entity_id
_entity_poly.type
_entity_poly.pdbx_seq_one_letter_code
_entity_poly.pdbx_strand_id
1 'polypeptide(L)'
;SLMWEYDIKEDKMHIDLELRDPAKPSKLKECNLTSRKDFYQLVHPDDHQRVLTEAFEKLIKGEIKGYTAQYRRLFRDEYIWVKAFVQPYKYDENGKPLKILYYLTDITNEINIREKLRAAEKERHQKNIELAKAQESNKLKSMFLANMSHEIRTPLNAIVGFSSILADMQEEDMDERHFYVDIINKNSDLLLQLINDILDFSKIEAGTFDIHLKKFDFKEICEEIYAVHALKIPDHVCFSFNRDLPSVELNSDPKRLTQVISNFLTNAIKFTSDGEIKLDYLLEKDKIYVSVTDTGIGISKEACNNIFDRFVKLNTHKQGTGLGLSISKSIIEKLGGKIGVYSTLGKGSTFWFTLPLTTNGVSGTR
;
A
#
# COMPACT_ATOMS: atom_id res chain seq x y z
N SER A 1 7.71 -48.96 12.23
CA SER A 1 6.40 -49.12 12.85
C SER A 1 6.51 -50.05 14.03
N LEU A 2 5.71 -49.86 15.06
CA LEU A 2 5.67 -50.66 16.26
C LEU A 2 4.24 -51.02 16.57
N MET A 3 3.97 -52.28 16.94
CA MET A 3 2.65 -52.72 17.33
C MET A 3 2.66 -53.25 18.76
N TRP A 4 1.67 -52.90 19.58
CA TRP A 4 1.49 -53.36 20.96
C TRP A 4 0.02 -53.73 21.19
N GLU A 5 -0.13 -54.62 22.11
CA GLU A 5 -1.40 -54.99 22.70
C GLU A 5 -1.44 -54.36 24.12
N TYR A 6 -2.58 -53.75 24.49
CA TYR A 6 -2.87 -53.31 25.83
C TYR A 6 -4.02 -54.14 26.39
N ASP A 7 -3.77 -54.89 27.46
CA ASP A 7 -4.76 -55.57 28.25
C ASP A 7 -5.33 -54.63 29.33
N ILE A 8 -6.58 -54.23 29.18
CA ILE A 8 -7.22 -53.23 30.07
C ILE A 8 -7.42 -53.80 31.47
N LYS A 9 -7.73 -55.11 31.61
CA LYS A 9 -8.00 -55.76 32.88
C LYS A 9 -6.76 -55.94 33.74
N GLU A 10 -5.66 -56.29 33.10
CA GLU A 10 -4.35 -56.51 33.78
C GLU A 10 -3.53 -55.21 33.89
N ASP A 11 -3.93 -54.13 33.23
CA ASP A 11 -3.17 -52.89 33.04
C ASP A 11 -1.74 -53.15 32.53
N LYS A 12 -1.66 -54.08 31.54
CA LYS A 12 -0.33 -54.49 30.97
C LYS A 12 -0.28 -54.22 29.49
N MET A 13 0.89 -53.77 29.04
CA MET A 13 1.20 -53.63 27.62
C MET A 13 2.15 -54.71 27.17
N HIS A 14 1.79 -55.43 26.08
CA HIS A 14 2.57 -56.49 25.45
C HIS A 14 3.04 -55.99 24.07
N ILE A 15 4.34 -56.09 23.79
CA ILE A 15 4.87 -55.80 22.48
C ILE A 15 4.79 -57.07 21.64
N ASP A 16 4.05 -57.01 20.54
CA ASP A 16 4.02 -58.10 19.55
C ASP A 16 5.32 -58.09 18.71
N LEU A 17 6.13 -59.11 18.91
CA LEU A 17 7.43 -59.26 18.26
C LEU A 17 7.34 -59.97 16.88
N GLU A 18 6.23 -60.62 16.54
CA GLU A 18 6.08 -61.43 15.33
C GLU A 18 5.86 -60.58 14.04
N LEU A 19 5.42 -59.38 14.17
CA LEU A 19 5.19 -58.47 13.03
C LEU A 19 6.35 -57.53 12.70
N ARG A 20 7.59 -57.96 13.02
CA ARG A 20 8.82 -57.19 12.71
C ARG A 20 9.18 -57.37 11.24
N ASP A 21 9.32 -56.27 10.50
CA ASP A 21 10.09 -56.25 9.28
C ASP A 21 11.61 -56.26 9.66
N PRO A 22 12.33 -57.38 9.41
CA PRO A 22 13.73 -57.50 9.79
C PRO A 22 14.65 -56.52 9.08
N ALA A 23 14.24 -55.99 7.95
CA ALA A 23 15.02 -55.08 7.10
C ALA A 23 14.99 -53.61 7.57
N LYS A 24 14.10 -53.25 8.49
CA LYS A 24 13.98 -51.87 9.00
C LYS A 24 14.07 -51.87 10.54
N PRO A 25 15.26 -51.67 11.12
CA PRO A 25 15.39 -51.51 12.57
C PRO A 25 14.58 -50.27 13.02
N SER A 26 13.46 -50.48 13.67
CA SER A 26 12.66 -49.41 14.25
C SER A 26 13.43 -48.78 15.41
N LYS A 27 13.60 -47.47 15.40
CA LYS A 27 14.17 -46.70 16.52
C LYS A 27 13.36 -46.87 17.81
N LEU A 28 12.11 -47.35 17.73
CA LEU A 28 11.16 -47.56 18.82
C LEU A 28 11.42 -48.83 19.68
N LYS A 29 12.51 -49.56 19.48
CA LYS A 29 12.77 -50.88 20.09
C LYS A 29 12.94 -50.89 21.62
N GLU A 30 13.18 -49.77 22.28
CA GLU A 30 13.65 -49.75 23.68
C GLU A 30 12.63 -49.12 24.65
N CYS A 31 11.33 -49.24 24.40
CA CYS A 31 10.36 -48.76 25.37
C CYS A 31 9.88 -49.89 26.27
N ASN A 32 10.31 -49.90 27.51
CA ASN A 32 9.76 -50.75 28.58
C ASN A 32 8.42 -50.18 29.02
N LEU A 33 7.41 -50.21 28.15
CA LEU A 33 6.04 -49.88 28.48
C LEU A 33 5.42 -51.11 29.14
N THR A 34 5.13 -51.01 30.42
CA THR A 34 4.52 -52.10 31.18
C THR A 34 3.12 -51.77 31.62
N SER A 35 2.74 -50.49 31.70
CA SER A 35 1.47 -50.03 32.22
C SER A 35 0.94 -48.77 31.50
N ARG A 36 -0.32 -48.42 31.76
CA ARG A 36 -0.94 -47.18 31.31
C ARG A 36 -0.20 -45.94 31.85
N LYS A 37 0.32 -46.00 33.07
CA LYS A 37 1.09 -44.88 33.67
C LYS A 37 2.36 -44.57 32.88
N ASP A 38 3.05 -45.58 32.42
CA ASP A 38 4.26 -45.43 31.60
C ASP A 38 3.94 -44.78 30.25
N PHE A 39 2.80 -45.17 29.64
CA PHE A 39 2.34 -44.56 28.40
C PHE A 39 2.07 -43.06 28.56
N TYR A 40 1.46 -42.65 29.68
CA TYR A 40 1.16 -41.24 29.94
C TYR A 40 2.43 -40.39 30.06
N GLN A 41 3.48 -40.92 30.68
CA GLN A 41 4.76 -40.22 30.81
C GLN A 41 5.49 -40.03 29.47
N LEU A 42 5.19 -40.86 28.50
CA LEU A 42 5.85 -40.77 27.17
C LEU A 42 5.16 -39.78 26.22
N VAL A 43 3.93 -39.36 26.47
CA VAL A 43 3.23 -38.36 25.66
C VAL A 43 3.68 -36.96 26.07
N HIS A 44 3.94 -36.09 25.12
CA HIS A 44 4.32 -34.70 25.42
C HIS A 44 3.19 -33.99 26.19
N PRO A 45 3.48 -33.18 27.22
CA PRO A 45 2.47 -32.53 28.07
C PRO A 45 1.39 -31.76 27.30
N ASP A 46 1.75 -31.01 26.26
CA ASP A 46 0.78 -30.26 25.45
C ASP A 46 -0.19 -31.20 24.68
N ASP A 47 0.18 -32.44 24.45
CA ASP A 47 -0.64 -33.42 23.74
C ASP A 47 -1.52 -34.24 24.69
N HIS A 48 -1.36 -34.15 26.01
CA HIS A 48 -2.05 -34.96 27.02
C HIS A 48 -3.59 -34.82 26.90
N GLN A 49 -4.12 -33.59 26.87
CA GLN A 49 -5.56 -33.37 26.80
C GLN A 49 -6.17 -34.12 25.60
N ARG A 50 -5.62 -33.93 24.44
CA ARG A 50 -6.14 -34.47 23.18
C ARG A 50 -5.95 -35.98 23.05
N VAL A 51 -4.77 -36.49 23.41
CA VAL A 51 -4.41 -37.88 23.19
C VAL A 51 -4.84 -38.78 24.33
N LEU A 52 -4.66 -38.36 25.56
CA LEU A 52 -4.97 -39.19 26.73
C LEU A 52 -6.43 -39.01 27.16
N THR A 53 -6.90 -37.79 27.41
CA THR A 53 -8.24 -37.55 27.95
C THR A 53 -9.32 -37.71 26.91
N GLU A 54 -9.18 -37.06 25.74
CA GLU A 54 -10.22 -37.05 24.73
C GLU A 54 -10.27 -38.30 23.85
N ALA A 55 -9.16 -38.99 23.68
CA ALA A 55 -9.09 -40.18 22.85
C ALA A 55 -8.94 -41.46 23.67
N PHE A 56 -7.84 -41.62 24.40
CA PHE A 56 -7.51 -42.89 25.04
C PHE A 56 -8.47 -43.26 26.18
N GLU A 57 -8.80 -42.34 27.09
CA GLU A 57 -9.75 -42.60 28.17
C GLU A 57 -11.16 -42.91 27.67
N LYS A 58 -11.62 -42.22 26.62
CA LYS A 58 -12.91 -42.54 25.98
C LYS A 58 -12.94 -43.92 25.31
N LEU A 59 -11.79 -44.31 24.72
CA LEU A 59 -11.66 -45.64 24.13
C LEU A 59 -11.77 -46.76 25.17
N ILE A 60 -11.06 -46.60 26.31
CA ILE A 60 -11.13 -47.60 27.40
C ILE A 60 -12.53 -47.72 28.00
N LYS A 61 -13.26 -46.60 28.09
CA LYS A 61 -14.65 -46.60 28.55
C LYS A 61 -15.64 -47.18 27.53
N GLY A 62 -15.20 -47.40 26.29
CA GLY A 62 -16.05 -47.88 25.19
C GLY A 62 -16.90 -46.79 24.54
N GLU A 63 -16.61 -45.53 24.81
CA GLU A 63 -17.32 -44.35 24.25
C GLU A 63 -17.02 -44.15 22.77
N ILE A 64 -15.82 -44.60 22.32
CA ILE A 64 -15.39 -44.55 20.91
C ILE A 64 -14.86 -45.92 20.47
N LYS A 65 -14.98 -46.22 19.17
CA LYS A 65 -14.58 -47.52 18.58
C LYS A 65 -13.13 -47.57 18.12
N GLY A 66 -12.41 -46.51 18.19
CA GLY A 66 -11.00 -46.39 17.77
C GLY A 66 -10.65 -44.92 17.46
N TYR A 67 -9.37 -44.64 17.32
CA TYR A 67 -8.91 -43.31 16.92
C TYR A 67 -7.57 -43.35 16.18
N THR A 68 -7.30 -42.29 15.45
CA THR A 68 -5.98 -42.01 14.88
C THR A 68 -5.52 -40.67 15.41
N ALA A 69 -4.27 -40.61 15.92
CA ALA A 69 -3.71 -39.38 16.42
C ALA A 69 -2.24 -39.20 15.97
N GLN A 70 -1.85 -37.96 15.77
CA GLN A 70 -0.44 -37.57 15.62
C GLN A 70 -0.07 -36.80 16.88
N TYR A 71 1.01 -37.23 17.55
CA TYR A 71 1.44 -36.57 18.78
C TYR A 71 2.94 -36.75 18.98
N ARG A 72 3.49 -35.95 19.87
CA ARG A 72 4.90 -36.03 20.29
C ARG A 72 5.05 -37.07 21.37
N ARG A 73 5.98 -37.97 21.16
CA ARG A 73 6.30 -39.04 22.11
C ARG A 73 7.75 -38.99 22.48
N LEU A 74 8.06 -39.12 23.79
CA LEU A 74 9.41 -39.22 24.31
C LEU A 74 10.06 -40.55 23.90
N PHE A 75 11.26 -40.43 23.34
CA PHE A 75 12.09 -41.56 22.96
C PHE A 75 13.57 -41.20 23.17
N ARG A 76 14.27 -41.92 24.06
CA ARG A 76 15.69 -41.65 24.42
C ARG A 76 15.94 -40.15 24.70
N ASP A 77 15.17 -39.55 25.58
CA ASP A 77 15.28 -38.14 26.02
C ASP A 77 14.93 -37.09 24.93
N GLU A 78 14.45 -37.50 23.76
CA GLU A 78 13.96 -36.59 22.71
C GLU A 78 12.51 -36.89 22.37
N TYR A 79 11.73 -35.82 22.01
CA TYR A 79 10.40 -35.98 21.50
C TYR A 79 10.42 -36.20 19.99
N ILE A 80 9.84 -37.32 19.56
CA ILE A 80 9.61 -37.65 18.16
C ILE A 80 8.11 -37.55 17.84
N TRP A 81 7.78 -37.19 16.60
CA TRP A 81 6.42 -37.23 16.11
C TRP A 81 6.01 -38.65 15.74
N VAL A 82 4.92 -39.11 16.32
CA VAL A 82 4.35 -40.40 15.99
C VAL A 82 2.92 -40.28 15.50
N LYS A 83 2.53 -41.15 14.55
CA LYS A 83 1.16 -41.39 14.17
C LYS A 83 0.71 -42.69 14.78
N ALA A 84 -0.28 -42.62 15.67
CA ALA A 84 -0.89 -43.78 16.29
C ALA A 84 -2.21 -44.13 15.63
N PHE A 85 -2.41 -45.40 15.35
CA PHE A 85 -3.72 -45.97 15.06
C PHE A 85 -4.06 -46.90 16.20
N VAL A 86 -5.22 -46.70 16.83
CA VAL A 86 -5.61 -47.38 18.08
C VAL A 86 -7.01 -47.90 17.94
N GLN A 87 -7.17 -49.22 18.16
CA GLN A 87 -8.43 -49.89 18.00
C GLN A 87 -8.61 -51.06 18.99
N PRO A 88 -9.74 -51.19 19.69
CA PRO A 88 -10.11 -52.38 20.43
C PRO A 88 -10.35 -53.54 19.45
N TYR A 89 -9.92 -54.71 19.82
CA TYR A 89 -10.15 -55.92 19.01
C TYR A 89 -10.79 -57.07 19.80
N LYS A 90 -10.80 -57.00 21.16
CA LYS A 90 -11.46 -57.96 22.05
C LYS A 90 -12.36 -57.23 23.02
N TYR A 91 -13.56 -57.77 23.25
CA TYR A 91 -14.62 -57.17 24.07
C TYR A 91 -15.13 -58.19 25.10
N ASP A 92 -15.68 -57.72 26.21
CA ASP A 92 -16.42 -58.53 27.18
C ASP A 92 -17.86 -58.79 26.69
N GLU A 93 -18.62 -59.56 27.53
CA GLU A 93 -20.03 -59.90 27.23
C GLU A 93 -20.95 -58.67 27.16
N ASN A 94 -20.53 -57.56 27.72
CA ASN A 94 -21.29 -56.30 27.76
C ASN A 94 -20.83 -55.31 26.65
N GLY A 95 -19.90 -55.73 25.77
CA GLY A 95 -19.38 -54.94 24.67
C GLY A 95 -18.33 -53.90 25.08
N LYS A 96 -17.78 -54.00 26.30
CA LYS A 96 -16.65 -53.12 26.71
C LYS A 96 -15.35 -53.68 26.19
N PRO A 97 -14.40 -52.80 25.77
CA PRO A 97 -13.08 -53.19 25.34
C PRO A 97 -12.31 -53.92 26.46
N LEU A 98 -11.73 -55.09 26.13
CA LEU A 98 -10.84 -55.86 26.98
C LEU A 98 -9.38 -55.68 26.53
N LYS A 99 -9.16 -55.64 25.20
CA LYS A 99 -7.86 -55.53 24.62
C LYS A 99 -7.84 -54.51 23.50
N ILE A 100 -6.81 -53.72 23.46
CA ILE A 100 -6.59 -52.62 22.50
C ILE A 100 -5.32 -52.89 21.73
N LEU A 101 -5.38 -52.72 20.41
CA LEU A 101 -4.23 -52.76 19.53
C LEU A 101 -3.76 -51.38 19.20
N TYR A 102 -2.45 -51.16 19.35
CA TYR A 102 -1.74 -49.94 19.00
C TYR A 102 -0.82 -50.19 17.84
N TYR A 103 -0.93 -49.36 16.83
CA TYR A 103 0.03 -49.30 15.73
C TYR A 103 0.63 -47.89 15.67
N LEU A 104 1.96 -47.82 15.81
CA LEU A 104 2.72 -46.56 15.81
C LEU A 104 3.67 -46.48 14.63
N THR A 105 3.67 -45.33 13.98
CA THR A 105 4.64 -44.99 12.93
C THR A 105 5.37 -43.70 13.31
N ASP A 106 6.70 -43.69 13.21
CA ASP A 106 7.50 -42.47 13.32
C ASP A 106 7.29 -41.62 12.06
N ILE A 107 6.80 -40.41 12.24
CA ILE A 107 6.51 -39.44 11.19
C ILE A 107 7.36 -38.15 11.33
N THR A 108 8.41 -38.19 12.16
CA THR A 108 9.26 -37.03 12.45
C THR A 108 9.86 -36.41 11.19
N ASN A 109 10.41 -37.26 10.31
CA ASN A 109 10.95 -36.79 9.04
C ASN A 109 9.90 -36.18 8.12
N GLU A 110 8.71 -36.76 8.08
CA GLU A 110 7.58 -36.25 7.27
C GLU A 110 7.14 -34.86 7.76
N ILE A 111 7.01 -34.68 9.06
CA ILE A 111 6.66 -33.38 9.67
C ILE A 111 7.76 -32.35 9.39
N ASN A 112 9.02 -32.70 9.62
CA ASN A 112 10.15 -31.80 9.40
C ASN A 112 10.28 -31.35 7.93
N ILE A 113 10.08 -32.25 6.98
CA ILE A 113 10.10 -31.93 5.55
C ILE A 113 8.92 -31.00 5.22
N ARG A 114 7.73 -31.29 5.73
CA ARG A 114 6.54 -30.45 5.52
C ARG A 114 6.70 -29.04 6.08
N GLU A 115 7.30 -28.91 7.26
CA GLU A 115 7.58 -27.60 7.88
C GLU A 115 8.62 -26.80 7.07
N LYS A 116 9.71 -27.46 6.66
CA LYS A 116 10.72 -26.84 5.79
C LYS A 116 10.12 -26.37 4.46
N LEU A 117 9.25 -27.17 3.85
CA LEU A 117 8.59 -26.81 2.60
C LEU A 117 7.70 -25.59 2.78
N ARG A 118 6.88 -25.58 3.84
CA ARG A 118 6.01 -24.43 4.16
C ARG A 118 6.82 -23.16 4.41
N ALA A 119 7.93 -23.25 5.13
CA ALA A 119 8.82 -22.11 5.37
C ALA A 119 9.41 -21.57 4.06
N ALA A 120 9.91 -22.44 3.19
CA ALA A 120 10.44 -22.08 1.89
C ALA A 120 9.39 -21.46 0.95
N GLU A 121 8.17 -21.99 0.95
CA GLU A 121 7.06 -21.42 0.18
C GLU A 121 6.70 -20.01 0.66
N LYS A 122 6.65 -19.80 1.97
CA LYS A 122 6.37 -18.47 2.56
C LYS A 122 7.46 -17.46 2.19
N GLU A 123 8.73 -17.85 2.28
CA GLU A 123 9.86 -17.00 1.90
C GLU A 123 9.82 -16.65 0.41
N ARG A 124 9.55 -17.64 -0.46
CA ARG A 124 9.42 -17.42 -1.90
C ARG A 124 8.26 -16.47 -2.23
N HIS A 125 7.13 -16.63 -1.56
CA HIS A 125 5.99 -15.74 -1.74
C HIS A 125 6.33 -14.29 -1.38
N GLN A 126 7.01 -14.09 -0.25
CA GLN A 126 7.47 -12.76 0.18
C GLN A 126 8.43 -12.11 -0.83
N LYS A 127 9.43 -12.87 -1.31
CA LYS A 127 10.36 -12.39 -2.34
C LYS A 127 9.67 -12.02 -3.66
N ASN A 128 8.66 -12.77 -4.06
CA ASN A 128 7.88 -12.46 -5.27
C ASN A 128 7.12 -11.14 -5.14
N ILE A 129 6.53 -10.86 -3.97
CA ILE A 129 5.85 -9.58 -3.70
C ILE A 129 6.86 -8.42 -3.77
N GLU A 130 8.02 -8.57 -3.17
CA GLU A 130 9.07 -7.53 -3.20
C GLU A 130 9.58 -7.29 -4.62
N LEU A 131 9.80 -8.36 -5.39
CA LEU A 131 10.22 -8.27 -6.79
C LEU A 131 9.17 -7.55 -7.65
N ALA A 132 7.88 -7.90 -7.49
CA ALA A 132 6.78 -7.25 -8.20
C ALA A 132 6.72 -5.74 -7.91
N LYS A 133 6.85 -5.35 -6.65
CA LYS A 133 6.91 -3.93 -6.25
C LYS A 133 8.11 -3.19 -6.84
N ALA A 134 9.29 -3.83 -6.84
CA ALA A 134 10.49 -3.25 -7.44
C ALA A 134 10.36 -3.08 -8.96
N GLN A 135 9.77 -4.06 -9.65
CA GLN A 135 9.51 -3.99 -11.09
C GLN A 135 8.52 -2.88 -11.45
N GLU A 136 7.43 -2.75 -10.69
CA GLU A 136 6.45 -1.68 -10.86
C GLU A 136 7.09 -0.30 -10.65
N SER A 137 7.88 -0.13 -9.60
CA SER A 137 8.64 1.11 -9.34
C SER A 137 9.59 1.45 -10.50
N ASN A 138 10.33 0.46 -11.02
CA ASN A 138 11.23 0.68 -12.15
C ASN A 138 10.48 1.04 -13.45
N LYS A 139 9.34 0.41 -13.70
CA LYS A 139 8.48 0.74 -14.84
C LYS A 139 8.00 2.19 -14.75
N LEU A 140 7.51 2.61 -13.59
CA LEU A 140 7.08 3.99 -13.36
C LEU A 140 8.23 4.99 -13.56
N LYS A 141 9.43 4.69 -13.06
CA LYS A 141 10.63 5.54 -13.28
C LYS A 141 11.00 5.65 -14.77
N SER A 142 10.93 4.56 -15.52
CA SER A 142 11.24 4.57 -16.96
C SER A 142 10.21 5.37 -17.76
N MET A 143 8.92 5.22 -17.46
CA MET A 143 7.85 6.02 -18.05
C MET A 143 8.00 7.52 -17.71
N PHE A 144 8.39 7.84 -16.48
CA PHE A 144 8.70 9.21 -16.07
C PHE A 144 9.77 9.84 -16.94
N LEU A 145 10.93 9.19 -17.07
CA LEU A 145 12.06 9.71 -17.86
C LEU A 145 11.68 9.90 -19.33
N ALA A 146 10.93 8.97 -19.91
CA ALA A 146 10.46 9.07 -21.28
C ALA A 146 9.50 10.26 -21.47
N ASN A 147 8.51 10.40 -20.58
CA ASN A 147 7.55 11.51 -20.62
C ASN A 147 8.23 12.86 -20.41
N MET A 148 9.16 12.97 -19.43
CA MET A 148 9.90 14.20 -19.17
C MET A 148 10.76 14.62 -20.35
N SER A 149 11.42 13.65 -21.00
CA SER A 149 12.20 13.94 -22.22
C SER A 149 11.34 14.52 -23.34
N HIS A 150 10.12 14.03 -23.49
CA HIS A 150 9.19 14.55 -24.49
C HIS A 150 8.67 15.95 -24.11
N GLU A 151 8.23 16.14 -22.85
CA GLU A 151 7.69 17.41 -22.36
C GLU A 151 8.75 18.55 -22.35
N ILE A 152 10.04 18.22 -22.17
CA ILE A 152 11.16 19.16 -22.26
C ILE A 152 11.46 19.48 -23.72
N ARG A 153 11.45 18.48 -24.61
CA ARG A 153 11.84 18.65 -26.03
C ARG A 153 10.89 19.60 -26.76
N THR A 154 9.58 19.53 -26.51
CA THR A 154 8.56 20.32 -27.19
C THR A 154 8.79 21.83 -27.03
N PRO A 155 8.82 22.41 -25.79
CA PRO A 155 9.10 23.84 -25.61
C PRO A 155 10.53 24.22 -26.04
N LEU A 156 11.51 23.35 -25.85
CA LEU A 156 12.88 23.62 -26.28
C LEU A 156 12.97 23.77 -27.82
N ASN A 157 12.34 22.87 -28.57
CA ASN A 157 12.31 22.97 -30.03
C ASN A 157 11.57 24.25 -30.50
N ALA A 158 10.51 24.66 -29.80
CA ALA A 158 9.83 25.92 -30.09
C ALA A 158 10.74 27.13 -29.84
N ILE A 159 11.44 27.16 -28.70
CA ILE A 159 12.42 28.24 -28.40
C ILE A 159 13.49 28.30 -29.49
N VAL A 160 14.13 27.17 -29.81
CA VAL A 160 15.20 27.12 -30.83
C VAL A 160 14.67 27.52 -32.20
N GLY A 161 13.52 26.96 -32.64
CA GLY A 161 12.95 27.24 -33.95
C GLY A 161 12.57 28.71 -34.12
N PHE A 162 11.86 29.29 -33.19
CA PHE A 162 11.47 30.70 -33.26
C PHE A 162 12.65 31.66 -33.07
N SER A 163 13.65 31.29 -32.26
CA SER A 163 14.91 32.05 -32.19
C SER A 163 15.67 32.10 -33.52
N SER A 164 15.68 30.99 -34.26
CA SER A 164 16.29 30.95 -35.60
C SER A 164 15.53 31.84 -36.60
N ILE A 165 14.19 31.81 -36.56
CA ILE A 165 13.36 32.70 -37.37
C ILE A 165 13.65 34.17 -37.07
N LEU A 166 13.71 34.52 -35.77
CA LEU A 166 14.04 35.88 -35.32
C LEU A 166 15.43 36.36 -35.79
N ALA A 167 16.39 35.44 -35.91
CA ALA A 167 17.76 35.79 -36.36
C ALA A 167 17.80 36.14 -37.85
N ASP A 168 16.89 35.56 -38.65
CA ASP A 168 16.81 35.77 -40.10
C ASP A 168 15.82 36.88 -40.51
N MET A 169 15.07 37.47 -39.56
CA MET A 169 14.07 38.52 -39.81
C MET A 169 14.71 39.90 -40.05
N GLN A 170 14.15 40.64 -41.01
CA GLN A 170 14.52 42.01 -41.29
C GLN A 170 13.86 43.00 -40.28
N GLU A 171 14.41 44.20 -40.11
CA GLU A 171 13.98 45.17 -39.07
C GLU A 171 12.55 45.71 -39.30
N GLU A 172 11.94 45.53 -40.47
CA GLU A 172 10.65 46.11 -40.82
C GLU A 172 9.44 45.33 -40.27
N ASP A 173 9.62 44.08 -39.80
CA ASP A 173 8.53 43.18 -39.32
C ASP A 173 8.37 43.22 -37.79
N MET A 174 8.21 44.39 -37.21
CA MET A 174 8.15 44.55 -35.74
C MET A 174 7.02 43.81 -35.04
N ASP A 175 5.85 43.69 -35.68
CA ASP A 175 4.68 42.99 -35.08
C ASP A 175 4.89 41.48 -35.05
N GLU A 176 5.45 40.89 -36.12
CA GLU A 176 5.81 39.48 -36.15
C GLU A 176 6.95 39.16 -35.15
N ARG A 177 7.91 40.09 -35.02
CA ARG A 177 9.00 39.93 -34.06
C ARG A 177 8.50 39.87 -32.64
N HIS A 178 7.57 40.73 -32.24
CA HIS A 178 6.94 40.67 -30.91
C HIS A 178 6.19 39.34 -30.69
N PHE A 179 5.49 38.85 -31.71
CA PHE A 179 4.79 37.58 -31.66
C PHE A 179 5.74 36.39 -31.39
N TYR A 180 6.88 36.33 -32.09
CA TYR A 180 7.86 35.26 -31.88
C TYR A 180 8.57 35.36 -30.51
N VAL A 181 8.89 36.57 -30.08
CA VAL A 181 9.42 36.81 -28.73
C VAL A 181 8.45 36.33 -27.64
N ASP A 182 7.17 36.61 -27.80
CA ASP A 182 6.13 36.15 -26.87
C ASP A 182 6.02 34.61 -26.83
N ILE A 183 6.13 33.94 -27.98
CA ILE A 183 6.15 32.48 -28.05
C ILE A 183 7.39 31.91 -27.32
N ILE A 184 8.57 32.50 -27.53
CA ILE A 184 9.81 32.09 -26.87
C ILE A 184 9.69 32.23 -25.36
N ASN A 185 9.20 33.38 -24.88
CA ASN A 185 9.01 33.64 -23.45
C ASN A 185 8.04 32.66 -22.81
N LYS A 186 6.88 32.42 -23.44
CA LYS A 186 5.88 31.43 -22.96
C LYS A 186 6.45 30.02 -22.86
N ASN A 187 7.27 29.60 -23.85
CA ASN A 187 7.88 28.28 -23.81
C ASN A 187 9.05 28.21 -22.80
N SER A 188 9.76 29.32 -22.56
CA SER A 188 10.79 29.40 -21.53
C SER A 188 10.18 29.29 -20.13
N ASP A 189 9.09 30.00 -19.86
CA ASP A 189 8.35 29.90 -18.59
C ASP A 189 7.82 28.48 -18.34
N LEU A 190 7.27 27.85 -19.39
CA LEU A 190 6.82 26.46 -19.32
C LEU A 190 7.98 25.52 -18.99
N LEU A 191 9.14 25.69 -19.61
CA LEU A 191 10.32 24.86 -19.35
C LEU A 191 10.84 25.04 -17.94
N LEU A 192 10.88 26.26 -17.41
CA LEU A 192 11.25 26.55 -16.03
C LEU A 192 10.28 25.90 -15.04
N GLN A 193 8.98 25.96 -15.30
CA GLN A 193 7.98 25.28 -14.49
C GLN A 193 8.19 23.77 -14.48
N LEU A 194 8.44 23.14 -15.65
CA LEU A 194 8.73 21.72 -15.76
C LEU A 194 9.95 21.31 -14.93
N ILE A 195 11.05 22.08 -15.02
CA ILE A 195 12.26 21.83 -14.24
C ILE A 195 11.98 21.92 -12.73
N ASN A 196 11.25 22.94 -12.29
CA ASN A 196 10.87 23.08 -10.88
C ASN A 196 9.99 21.93 -10.40
N ASP A 197 9.01 21.48 -11.20
CA ASP A 197 8.18 20.31 -10.88
C ASP A 197 9.02 19.03 -10.73
N ILE A 198 10.01 18.80 -11.62
CA ILE A 198 10.94 17.68 -11.55
C ILE A 198 11.79 17.72 -10.28
N LEU A 199 12.32 18.91 -9.93
CA LEU A 199 13.12 19.10 -8.73
C LEU A 199 12.29 18.90 -7.46
N ASP A 200 11.07 19.44 -7.39
CA ASP A 200 10.17 19.24 -6.27
C ASP A 200 9.79 17.76 -6.14
N PHE A 201 9.45 17.10 -7.24
CA PHE A 201 9.20 15.66 -7.26
C PHE A 201 10.40 14.86 -6.73
N SER A 202 11.62 15.17 -7.20
CA SER A 202 12.84 14.49 -6.76
C SER A 202 13.09 14.66 -5.26
N LYS A 203 12.85 15.85 -4.72
CA LYS A 203 12.97 16.13 -3.27
C LYS A 203 11.90 15.39 -2.45
N ILE A 204 10.67 15.29 -2.97
CA ILE A 204 9.59 14.53 -2.34
C ILE A 204 9.94 13.03 -2.27
N GLU A 205 10.45 12.45 -3.36
CA GLU A 205 10.88 11.06 -3.43
C GLU A 205 12.06 10.76 -2.48
N ALA A 206 13.01 11.68 -2.38
CA ALA A 206 14.15 11.56 -1.47
C ALA A 206 13.81 11.83 0.00
N GLY A 207 12.57 12.28 0.30
CA GLY A 207 12.19 12.70 1.65
C GLY A 207 12.82 14.03 2.12
N THR A 208 13.51 14.74 1.23
CA THR A 208 14.24 15.99 1.51
C THR A 208 13.47 17.26 1.14
N PHE A 209 12.16 17.13 0.93
CA PHE A 209 11.31 18.26 0.59
C PHE A 209 11.05 19.12 1.85
N ASP A 210 11.62 20.31 1.89
CA ASP A 210 11.53 21.21 3.03
C ASP A 210 10.26 22.08 2.97
N ILE A 211 9.68 22.31 4.16
CA ILE A 211 8.55 23.20 4.41
C ILE A 211 9.05 24.33 5.32
N HIS A 212 8.86 25.57 4.91
CA HIS A 212 9.26 26.75 5.66
C HIS A 212 8.04 27.44 6.28
N LEU A 213 7.72 27.04 7.51
CA LEU A 213 6.58 27.61 8.22
C LEU A 213 6.85 29.07 8.62
N LYS A 214 5.91 29.96 8.30
CA LYS A 214 5.85 31.33 8.79
C LYS A 214 4.41 31.81 8.97
N LYS A 215 4.22 32.84 9.79
CA LYS A 215 2.91 33.46 9.97
C LYS A 215 2.67 34.48 8.85
N PHE A 216 1.47 34.46 8.27
CA PHE A 216 1.07 35.36 7.20
C PHE A 216 -0.48 35.44 7.13
N ASP A 217 -0.97 36.52 6.52
CA ASP A 217 -2.41 36.62 6.21
C ASP A 217 -2.71 35.82 4.92
N PHE A 218 -3.58 34.83 5.04
CA PHE A 218 -3.97 33.97 3.90
C PHE A 218 -4.80 34.73 2.85
N LYS A 219 -5.58 35.74 3.28
CA LYS A 219 -6.35 36.56 2.37
C LYS A 219 -5.45 37.34 1.41
N GLU A 220 -4.37 37.96 1.92
CA GLU A 220 -3.42 38.69 1.09
C GLU A 220 -2.83 37.81 0.00
N ILE A 221 -2.47 36.57 0.33
CA ILE A 221 -1.96 35.60 -0.66
C ILE A 221 -3.02 35.27 -1.72
N CYS A 222 -4.28 35.06 -1.33
CA CYS A 222 -5.36 34.81 -2.27
C CYS A 222 -5.61 36.02 -3.20
N GLU A 223 -5.49 37.25 -2.69
CA GLU A 223 -5.63 38.47 -3.47
C GLU A 223 -4.48 38.63 -4.49
N GLU A 224 -3.24 38.34 -4.07
CA GLU A 224 -2.07 38.32 -4.97
C GLU A 224 -2.24 37.28 -6.09
N ILE A 225 -2.61 36.05 -5.72
CA ILE A 225 -2.86 34.96 -6.67
C ILE A 225 -3.98 35.34 -7.66
N TYR A 226 -5.07 35.91 -7.14
CA TYR A 226 -6.19 36.37 -7.97
C TYR A 226 -5.73 37.41 -8.98
N ALA A 227 -5.00 38.44 -8.54
CA ALA A 227 -4.50 39.53 -9.41
C ALA A 227 -3.59 38.99 -10.54
N VAL A 228 -2.68 38.06 -10.23
CA VAL A 228 -1.76 37.45 -11.21
C VAL A 228 -2.52 36.59 -12.23
N HIS A 229 -3.48 35.78 -11.79
CA HIS A 229 -4.21 34.89 -12.66
C HIS A 229 -5.32 35.58 -13.46
N ALA A 230 -5.90 36.67 -12.96
CA ALA A 230 -6.90 37.46 -13.68
C ALA A 230 -6.39 37.98 -15.04
N LEU A 231 -5.09 38.28 -15.14
CA LEU A 231 -4.45 38.68 -16.41
C LEU A 231 -4.33 37.57 -17.45
N LYS A 232 -4.51 36.32 -17.05
CA LYS A 232 -4.37 35.14 -17.91
C LYS A 232 -5.70 34.49 -18.30
N ILE A 233 -6.80 35.00 -17.75
CA ILE A 233 -8.14 34.50 -18.01
C ILE A 233 -8.62 34.99 -19.38
N PRO A 234 -9.15 34.11 -20.25
CA PRO A 234 -9.78 34.55 -21.50
C PRO A 234 -11.04 35.43 -21.24
N ASP A 235 -11.30 36.40 -22.14
CA ASP A 235 -12.39 37.37 -22.00
C ASP A 235 -13.80 36.76 -21.82
N HIS A 236 -13.98 35.52 -22.29
CA HIS A 236 -15.25 34.78 -22.22
C HIS A 236 -15.39 33.91 -20.97
N VAL A 237 -14.41 33.95 -20.06
CA VAL A 237 -14.45 33.22 -18.78
C VAL A 237 -14.52 34.20 -17.62
N CYS A 238 -15.54 34.10 -16.78
CA CYS A 238 -15.65 34.89 -15.57
C CYS A 238 -14.76 34.35 -14.48
N PHE A 239 -13.84 35.16 -13.93
CA PHE A 239 -13.06 34.82 -12.77
C PHE A 239 -13.45 35.60 -11.54
N SER A 240 -13.79 34.93 -10.47
CA SER A 240 -14.27 35.56 -9.24
C SER A 240 -13.48 35.11 -8.01
N PHE A 241 -13.27 36.06 -7.09
CA PHE A 241 -12.76 35.86 -5.74
C PHE A 241 -13.56 36.77 -4.79
N ASN A 242 -14.14 36.20 -3.75
CA ASN A 242 -14.93 36.97 -2.79
C ASN A 242 -14.01 37.79 -1.86
N ARG A 243 -13.98 39.11 -2.05
CA ARG A 243 -13.15 40.00 -1.24
C ARG A 243 -13.66 40.25 0.18
N ASP A 244 -14.94 39.90 0.46
CA ASP A 244 -15.55 40.06 1.79
C ASP A 244 -15.20 38.90 2.74
N LEU A 245 -14.36 37.94 2.30
CA LEU A 245 -13.89 36.89 3.14
C LEU A 245 -13.03 37.44 4.29
N PRO A 246 -13.12 36.82 5.49
CA PRO A 246 -12.35 37.27 6.65
C PRO A 246 -10.84 37.07 6.46
N SER A 247 -10.04 38.01 6.96
CA SER A 247 -8.58 37.81 7.11
C SER A 247 -8.28 36.66 8.08
N VAL A 248 -7.30 35.83 7.75
CA VAL A 248 -6.94 34.62 8.49
C VAL A 248 -5.42 34.50 8.61
N GLU A 249 -4.91 34.65 9.82
CA GLU A 249 -3.50 34.36 10.10
C GLU A 249 -3.26 32.84 10.08
N LEU A 250 -2.43 32.37 9.16
CA LEU A 250 -1.96 30.99 9.09
C LEU A 250 -0.49 30.90 9.46
N ASN A 251 -0.10 29.84 10.14
CA ASN A 251 1.29 29.45 10.31
C ASN A 251 1.60 28.26 9.38
N SER A 252 2.00 28.55 8.15
CA SER A 252 2.21 27.57 7.10
C SER A 252 3.32 28.05 6.14
N ASP A 253 3.48 27.41 5.00
CA ASP A 253 4.40 27.84 3.94
C ASP A 253 3.65 28.56 2.81
N PRO A 254 3.69 29.89 2.75
CA PRO A 254 2.93 30.66 1.78
C PRO A 254 3.35 30.37 0.34
N LYS A 255 4.65 30.15 0.10
CA LYS A 255 5.17 29.82 -1.24
C LYS A 255 4.58 28.51 -1.75
N ARG A 256 4.49 27.49 -0.87
CA ARG A 256 3.93 26.18 -1.23
C ARG A 256 2.41 26.25 -1.39
N LEU A 257 1.72 27.04 -0.59
CA LEU A 257 0.29 27.27 -0.77
C LEU A 257 -0.02 28.00 -2.07
N THR A 258 0.74 29.05 -2.40
CA THR A 258 0.66 29.71 -3.70
C THR A 258 0.85 28.72 -4.85
N GLN A 259 1.81 27.81 -4.74
CA GLN A 259 2.06 26.76 -5.74
C GLN A 259 0.83 25.86 -5.93
N VAL A 260 0.19 25.40 -4.84
CA VAL A 260 -0.99 24.52 -4.89
C VAL A 260 -2.18 25.26 -5.52
N ILE A 261 -2.49 26.47 -5.06
CA ILE A 261 -3.64 27.26 -5.58
C ILE A 261 -3.41 27.62 -7.04
N SER A 262 -2.20 28.05 -7.41
CA SER A 262 -1.86 28.36 -8.80
C SER A 262 -1.95 27.14 -9.71
N ASN A 263 -1.59 25.95 -9.24
CA ASN A 263 -1.78 24.71 -10.00
C ASN A 263 -3.27 24.42 -10.24
N PHE A 264 -4.13 24.60 -9.24
CA PHE A 264 -5.59 24.43 -9.42
C PHE A 264 -6.16 25.45 -10.41
N LEU A 265 -5.77 26.73 -10.29
CA LEU A 265 -6.20 27.78 -11.20
C LEU A 265 -5.72 27.56 -12.63
N THR A 266 -4.46 27.17 -12.82
CA THR A 266 -3.93 26.86 -14.14
C THR A 266 -4.68 25.70 -14.80
N ASN A 267 -5.06 24.68 -14.01
CA ASN A 267 -5.90 23.59 -14.51
C ASN A 267 -7.31 24.10 -14.85
N ALA A 268 -7.94 24.90 -14.00
CA ALA A 268 -9.24 25.50 -14.26
C ALA A 268 -9.24 26.30 -15.57
N ILE A 269 -8.27 27.21 -15.75
CA ILE A 269 -8.10 28.03 -16.97
C ILE A 269 -7.91 27.15 -18.21
N LYS A 270 -7.11 26.09 -18.10
CA LYS A 270 -6.80 25.18 -19.19
C LYS A 270 -8.02 24.38 -19.68
N PHE A 271 -8.93 24.05 -18.78
CA PHE A 271 -10.05 23.15 -19.05
C PHE A 271 -11.42 23.82 -19.10
N THR A 272 -11.48 25.14 -18.87
CA THR A 272 -12.71 25.94 -19.02
C THR A 272 -12.58 26.82 -20.25
N SER A 273 -13.35 26.51 -21.28
CA SER A 273 -13.36 27.29 -22.53
C SER A 273 -14.34 28.47 -22.48
N ASP A 274 -15.41 28.32 -21.70
CA ASP A 274 -16.46 29.32 -21.50
C ASP A 274 -17.11 29.05 -20.13
N GLY A 275 -17.55 30.10 -19.43
CA GLY A 275 -18.21 29.98 -18.14
C GLY A 275 -17.48 30.67 -16.99
N GLU A 276 -17.31 29.96 -15.85
CA GLU A 276 -16.84 30.59 -14.60
C GLU A 276 -15.73 29.79 -13.93
N ILE A 277 -14.76 30.52 -13.33
CA ILE A 277 -13.78 30.02 -12.41
C ILE A 277 -13.90 30.81 -11.11
N LYS A 278 -13.96 30.10 -9.97
CA LYS A 278 -14.10 30.75 -8.65
C LYS A 278 -13.01 30.23 -7.70
N LEU A 279 -12.25 31.16 -7.10
CA LEU A 279 -11.39 30.91 -5.94
C LEU A 279 -12.16 31.29 -4.67
N ASP A 280 -12.23 30.40 -3.70
CA ASP A 280 -12.97 30.63 -2.45
C ASP A 280 -12.28 29.94 -1.26
N TYR A 281 -12.54 30.42 -0.04
CA TYR A 281 -12.17 29.70 1.18
C TYR A 281 -13.22 29.85 2.27
N LEU A 282 -13.33 28.87 3.13
CA LEU A 282 -14.25 28.82 4.26
C LEU A 282 -13.49 28.49 5.53
N LEU A 283 -13.82 29.23 6.61
CA LEU A 283 -13.31 28.92 7.94
C LEU A 283 -14.24 27.96 8.64
N GLU A 284 -13.70 26.81 9.03
CA GLU A 284 -14.32 25.90 9.95
C GLU A 284 -13.65 26.01 11.32
N LYS A 285 -14.19 25.36 12.38
CA LYS A 285 -13.71 25.53 13.76
C LYS A 285 -12.21 25.33 13.95
N ASP A 286 -11.62 24.36 13.25
CA ASP A 286 -10.25 23.89 13.44
C ASP A 286 -9.42 23.86 12.16
N LYS A 287 -10.03 24.23 11.04
CA LYS A 287 -9.37 24.19 9.72
C LYS A 287 -9.89 25.26 8.78
N ILE A 288 -9.08 25.58 7.79
CA ILE A 288 -9.50 26.33 6.61
C ILE A 288 -9.75 25.36 5.47
N TYR A 289 -10.86 25.55 4.74
CA TYR A 289 -11.20 24.85 3.51
C TYR A 289 -11.01 25.80 2.34
N VAL A 290 -10.18 25.46 1.38
CA VAL A 290 -9.85 26.26 0.20
C VAL A 290 -10.29 25.52 -1.05
N SER A 291 -10.94 26.20 -1.99
CA SER A 291 -11.42 25.58 -3.22
C SER A 291 -11.23 26.46 -4.44
N VAL A 292 -10.97 25.81 -5.56
CA VAL A 292 -11.04 26.36 -6.92
C VAL A 292 -12.09 25.57 -7.67
N THR A 293 -13.17 26.26 -8.07
CA THR A 293 -14.29 25.68 -8.80
C THR A 293 -14.26 26.20 -10.24
N ASP A 294 -14.45 25.31 -11.21
CA ASP A 294 -14.57 25.61 -12.63
C ASP A 294 -15.85 24.99 -13.22
N THR A 295 -16.37 25.59 -14.27
CA THR A 295 -17.50 25.09 -15.08
C THR A 295 -17.02 24.41 -16.38
N GLY A 296 -15.81 23.90 -16.40
CA GLY A 296 -15.18 23.28 -17.57
C GLY A 296 -15.70 21.90 -17.90
N ILE A 297 -14.88 21.14 -18.63
CA ILE A 297 -15.25 19.81 -19.15
C ILE A 297 -15.56 18.76 -18.05
N GLY A 298 -15.16 19.01 -16.82
CA GLY A 298 -15.29 18.04 -15.73
C GLY A 298 -14.44 16.77 -15.90
N ILE A 299 -14.55 15.88 -14.93
CA ILE A 299 -13.75 14.66 -14.79
C ILE A 299 -14.68 13.47 -14.55
N SER A 300 -14.41 12.32 -15.18
CA SER A 300 -15.19 11.11 -14.93
C SER A 300 -14.96 10.58 -13.50
N LYS A 301 -15.93 9.86 -12.95
CA LYS A 301 -15.88 9.33 -11.59
C LYS A 301 -14.69 8.38 -11.39
N GLU A 302 -14.36 7.59 -12.40
CA GLU A 302 -13.23 6.67 -12.39
C GLU A 302 -11.89 7.43 -12.32
N ALA A 303 -11.78 8.52 -13.10
CA ALA A 303 -10.58 9.34 -13.16
C ALA A 303 -10.37 10.18 -11.88
N CYS A 304 -11.45 10.59 -11.20
CA CYS A 304 -11.34 11.32 -9.92
C CYS A 304 -10.58 10.53 -8.85
N ASN A 305 -10.62 9.19 -8.87
CA ASN A 305 -9.90 8.36 -7.92
C ASN A 305 -8.38 8.42 -8.08
N ASN A 306 -7.91 8.66 -9.30
CA ASN A 306 -6.49 8.52 -9.66
C ASN A 306 -5.84 9.84 -10.10
N ILE A 307 -6.59 10.97 -10.13
CA ILE A 307 -6.10 12.24 -10.68
C ILE A 307 -4.94 12.85 -9.87
N PHE A 308 -4.82 12.46 -8.60
CA PHE A 308 -3.71 12.85 -7.73
C PHE A 308 -2.54 11.86 -7.79
N ASP A 309 -2.67 10.77 -8.55
CA ASP A 309 -1.57 9.84 -8.74
C ASP A 309 -0.53 10.43 -9.70
N ARG A 310 0.68 9.92 -9.60
CA ARG A 310 1.81 10.42 -10.36
C ARG A 310 1.64 10.12 -11.84
N PHE A 311 1.94 11.11 -12.68
CA PHE A 311 1.96 10.99 -14.16
C PHE A 311 0.59 10.73 -14.79
N VAL A 312 -0.49 10.92 -14.06
CA VAL A 312 -1.84 10.80 -14.61
C VAL A 312 -2.16 12.03 -15.45
N LYS A 313 -2.50 11.79 -16.72
CA LYS A 313 -3.03 12.78 -17.66
C LYS A 313 -4.36 12.27 -18.20
N LEU A 314 -5.43 13.03 -18.05
CA LEU A 314 -6.74 12.67 -18.59
C LEU A 314 -6.87 12.99 -20.08
N ASN A 315 -6.08 13.94 -20.56
CA ASN A 315 -6.03 14.32 -21.97
C ASN A 315 -4.57 14.39 -22.44
N THR A 316 -4.16 13.45 -23.30
CA THR A 316 -2.81 13.36 -23.84
C THR A 316 -2.46 14.48 -24.82
N HIS A 317 -3.47 15.18 -25.39
CA HIS A 317 -3.26 16.27 -26.35
C HIS A 317 -3.05 17.64 -25.69
N LYS A 318 -3.36 17.81 -24.39
CA LYS A 318 -3.09 19.05 -23.68
C LYS A 318 -1.76 18.97 -22.92
N GLN A 319 -0.90 19.98 -23.11
CA GLN A 319 0.42 20.08 -22.46
C GLN A 319 0.33 19.99 -20.92
N GLY A 320 1.31 19.35 -20.28
CA GLY A 320 1.43 19.29 -18.84
C GLY A 320 2.18 18.03 -18.37
N THR A 321 2.88 18.10 -17.25
CA THR A 321 3.72 17.03 -16.69
C THR A 321 2.95 15.85 -16.12
N GLY A 322 1.71 16.05 -15.67
CA GLY A 322 0.99 15.14 -14.79
C GLY A 322 1.59 15.04 -13.38
N LEU A 323 2.47 15.98 -13.01
CA LEU A 323 3.09 16.06 -11.68
C LEU A 323 2.40 17.07 -10.77
N GLY A 324 1.82 18.15 -11.31
CA GLY A 324 1.31 19.26 -10.51
C GLY A 324 0.34 18.85 -9.40
N LEU A 325 -0.66 18.00 -9.71
CA LEU A 325 -1.62 17.53 -8.70
C LEU A 325 -0.99 16.58 -7.68
N SER A 326 -0.08 15.72 -8.07
CA SER A 326 0.63 14.82 -7.15
C SER A 326 1.59 15.59 -6.22
N ILE A 327 2.25 16.63 -6.72
CA ILE A 327 3.05 17.57 -5.91
C ILE A 327 2.13 18.33 -4.96
N SER A 328 1.00 18.87 -5.43
CA SER A 328 0.01 19.55 -4.60
C SER A 328 -0.48 18.67 -3.45
N LYS A 329 -0.76 17.39 -3.71
CA LYS A 329 -1.13 16.41 -2.69
C LYS A 329 -0.02 16.25 -1.66
N SER A 330 1.21 16.05 -2.10
CA SER A 330 2.37 15.89 -1.20
C SER A 330 2.61 17.12 -0.33
N ILE A 331 2.42 18.32 -0.87
CA ILE A 331 2.55 19.59 -0.12
C ILE A 331 1.46 19.65 0.98
N ILE A 332 0.20 19.47 0.61
CA ILE A 332 -0.92 19.57 1.55
C ILE A 332 -0.85 18.52 2.65
N GLU A 333 -0.50 17.27 2.31
CA GLU A 333 -0.33 16.19 3.29
C GLU A 333 0.83 16.50 4.27
N LYS A 334 1.95 17.04 3.80
CA LYS A 334 3.06 17.48 4.66
C LYS A 334 2.70 18.66 5.57
N LEU A 335 1.76 19.51 5.14
CA LEU A 335 1.21 20.61 5.95
C LEU A 335 0.10 20.12 6.91
N GLY A 336 -0.16 18.81 6.98
CA GLY A 336 -1.17 18.21 7.87
C GLY A 336 -2.61 18.37 7.37
N GLY A 337 -2.79 18.72 6.11
CA GLY A 337 -4.08 18.92 5.46
C GLY A 337 -4.60 17.71 4.69
N LYS A 338 -5.73 17.90 4.03
CA LYS A 338 -6.33 16.95 3.09
C LYS A 338 -6.63 17.66 1.77
N ILE A 339 -6.54 16.93 0.67
CA ILE A 339 -6.80 17.44 -0.69
C ILE A 339 -7.77 16.50 -1.40
N GLY A 340 -8.57 17.04 -2.30
CA GLY A 340 -9.53 16.26 -3.07
C GLY A 340 -10.13 17.02 -4.25
N VAL A 341 -11.01 16.33 -4.95
CA VAL A 341 -11.77 16.86 -6.09
C VAL A 341 -13.21 16.38 -6.04
N TYR A 342 -14.13 17.28 -6.35
CA TYR A 342 -15.51 16.97 -6.71
C TYR A 342 -15.70 17.34 -8.17
N SER A 343 -16.14 16.42 -9.01
CA SER A 343 -16.32 16.71 -10.43
C SER A 343 -17.39 15.83 -11.04
N THR A 344 -18.02 16.37 -12.07
CA THR A 344 -18.97 15.66 -12.93
C THR A 344 -18.65 15.99 -14.37
N LEU A 345 -18.49 14.99 -15.20
CA LEU A 345 -18.19 15.17 -16.62
C LEU A 345 -19.23 16.06 -17.29
N GLY A 346 -18.78 17.10 -17.99
CA GLY A 346 -19.62 18.10 -18.65
C GLY A 346 -20.20 19.19 -17.73
N LYS A 347 -19.89 19.20 -16.42
CA LYS A 347 -20.39 20.18 -15.45
C LYS A 347 -19.30 20.98 -14.73
N GLY A 348 -18.04 20.59 -14.91
CA GLY A 348 -16.91 21.23 -14.24
C GLY A 348 -16.37 20.47 -13.04
N SER A 349 -15.43 21.09 -12.34
CA SER A 349 -14.71 20.50 -11.21
C SER A 349 -14.55 21.48 -10.07
N THR A 350 -14.44 20.97 -8.85
CA THR A 350 -14.02 21.70 -7.65
C THR A 350 -12.84 20.99 -7.05
N PHE A 351 -11.65 21.55 -7.21
CA PHE A 351 -10.45 21.12 -6.51
C PHE A 351 -10.39 21.80 -5.16
N TRP A 352 -10.13 21.07 -4.11
CA TRP A 352 -10.15 21.60 -2.76
C TRP A 352 -9.02 21.02 -1.90
N PHE A 353 -8.63 21.78 -0.88
CA PHE A 353 -7.81 21.29 0.20
C PHE A 353 -8.23 21.88 1.55
N THR A 354 -7.80 21.23 2.63
CA THR A 354 -7.98 21.75 3.99
C THR A 354 -6.63 21.85 4.67
N LEU A 355 -6.49 22.83 5.58
CA LEU A 355 -5.33 22.96 6.47
C LEU A 355 -5.82 23.22 7.89
N PRO A 356 -5.13 22.66 8.92
CA PRO A 356 -5.43 23.00 10.31
C PRO A 356 -5.09 24.46 10.61
N LEU A 357 -5.95 25.14 11.36
CA LEU A 357 -5.72 26.54 11.79
C LEU A 357 -4.65 26.63 12.89
N THR A 358 -4.46 25.57 13.67
CA THR A 358 -3.40 25.44 14.67
C THR A 358 -2.43 24.35 14.24
N THR A 359 -1.23 24.74 13.86
CA THR A 359 -0.12 23.76 13.76
C THR A 359 0.32 23.38 15.17
N ASN A 360 -0.28 22.37 15.76
CA ASN A 360 0.42 21.62 16.81
C ASN A 360 1.64 21.02 16.14
N GLY A 361 2.80 21.45 16.59
CA GLY A 361 4.06 21.00 16.04
C GLY A 361 4.07 19.49 15.98
N VAL A 362 4.36 18.97 14.78
CA VAL A 362 4.80 17.59 14.63
C VAL A 362 6.10 17.48 15.40
N SER A 363 6.01 17.08 16.67
CA SER A 363 7.16 16.64 17.44
C SER A 363 7.75 15.45 16.70
N GLY A 364 8.88 15.68 16.06
CA GLY A 364 9.69 14.62 15.50
C GLY A 364 10.00 13.60 16.58
N THR A 365 9.48 12.42 16.43
CA THR A 365 10.03 11.24 17.08
C THR A 365 11.02 10.60 16.12
N ARG A 366 12.20 10.44 16.66
CA ARG A 366 13.46 9.88 16.13
C ARG A 366 13.29 8.54 15.42
#